data_09ee3585c73700ce4f67db59e80ec340
#
_entry.id   09ee3585c73700ce4f67db59e80ec340
#
_cell.length_a   1.000
_cell.length_b   1.000
_cell.length_c   1.000
_cell.angle_alpha   90.00
_cell.angle_beta   90.00
_cell.angle_gamma   90.00
#
_symmetry.space_group_name_H-M   'P 1'
#
loop_
_entity.id
_entity.type
_entity.pdbx_description
1 polymer ?
#
loop_
_entity_poly.entity_id
_entity_poly.type
_entity_poly.pdbx_seq_one_letter_code
_entity_poly.pdbx_strand_id
1 'polypeptide(L)'
;SRDNDNGYTLEKYCIVGIKDTPVAIGRLERFVADYERKMDLVKVPVIAKETGKRIAVIGSGPAGLTVAADMRQKGYGVTIFEALHETGGVLTYGIPEFRLPKSIVQFEINYLKSMGCRIEINHVIGPLLTIDELLENFDAVFIGVGAGLPVFMNIEGESLGNVFSANEYLTRMNLMKAYR
;
A
#
# COMPACT_ATOMS: atom_id res chain seq x y z
N SER A 1 12.25 -28.22 -6.26
CA SER A 1 12.85 -26.91 -6.27
C SER A 1 11.86 -25.95 -6.88
N ARG A 2 11.20 -25.29 -6.07
CA ARG A 2 10.34 -24.17 -6.46
C ARG A 2 10.75 -23.05 -5.53
N ASP A 3 11.72 -22.47 -5.90
CA ASP A 3 11.99 -21.30 -6.29
C ASP A 3 11.22 -20.08 -5.93
N ASN A 4 11.50 -19.75 -5.04
CA ASN A 4 11.76 -18.56 -4.26
C ASN A 4 12.18 -17.34 -5.10
N ASP A 5 11.41 -17.09 -6.13
CA ASP A 5 11.41 -15.78 -6.81
C ASP A 5 10.60 -14.72 -6.05
N ASN A 6 10.45 -14.91 -4.77
CA ASN A 6 9.85 -13.92 -3.86
C ASN A 6 10.93 -12.95 -3.38
N GLY A 7 11.52 -12.20 -4.29
CA GLY A 7 11.98 -10.84 -4.06
C GLY A 7 13.05 -10.55 -3.01
N TYR A 8 13.53 -11.52 -2.26
CA TYR A 8 14.60 -11.29 -1.28
C TYR A 8 15.96 -11.38 -1.97
N THR A 9 16.24 -10.38 -2.77
CA THR A 9 17.54 -10.24 -3.46
C THR A 9 18.72 -10.29 -2.49
N LEU A 10 18.56 -9.86 -1.25
CA LEU A 10 19.60 -9.90 -0.23
C LEU A 10 19.99 -11.32 0.18
N GLU A 11 19.06 -12.25 0.27
CA GLU A 11 19.34 -13.65 0.60
C GLU A 11 20.22 -14.32 -0.48
N LYS A 12 20.06 -13.93 -1.75
CA LYS A 12 20.84 -14.40 -2.87
C LYS A 12 22.34 -14.04 -2.73
N TYR A 13 22.64 -12.95 -2.06
CA TYR A 13 24.00 -12.47 -1.83
C TYR A 13 24.51 -12.76 -0.41
N CYS A 14 23.77 -13.52 0.37
CA CYS A 14 24.16 -13.88 1.73
C CYS A 14 25.41 -14.77 1.71
N ILE A 15 26.47 -14.35 2.39
CA ILE A 15 27.76 -15.09 2.47
C ILE A 15 27.56 -16.49 3.06
N VAL A 16 26.65 -16.67 4.00
CA VAL A 16 26.32 -17.99 4.57
C VAL A 16 25.80 -18.92 3.48
N GLY A 17 25.04 -18.39 2.52
CA GLY A 17 24.47 -19.14 1.39
C GLY A 17 25.52 -19.75 0.44
N ILE A 18 26.80 -19.38 0.55
CA ILE A 18 27.89 -19.98 -0.23
C ILE A 18 28.18 -21.41 0.26
N LYS A 19 28.00 -21.69 1.55
CA LYS A 19 28.37 -22.96 2.19
C LYS A 19 27.17 -23.67 2.83
N ASP A 20 26.09 -22.97 3.08
CA ASP A 20 24.90 -23.48 3.77
C ASP A 20 23.65 -22.72 3.30
N THR A 21 22.52 -22.96 3.93
CA THR A 21 21.29 -22.21 3.68
C THR A 21 21.48 -20.73 4.05
N PRO A 22 21.14 -19.79 3.15
CA PRO A 22 21.26 -18.37 3.45
C PRO A 22 20.39 -17.96 4.65
N VAL A 23 20.80 -16.92 5.35
CA VAL A 23 20.00 -16.34 6.43
C VAL A 23 18.66 -15.89 5.86
N ALA A 24 17.57 -16.31 6.48
CA ALA A 24 16.20 -15.98 6.05
C ALA A 24 15.82 -14.54 6.44
N ILE A 25 16.45 -13.55 5.80
CA ILE A 25 16.36 -12.12 6.15
C ILE A 25 14.90 -11.67 6.17
N GLY A 26 14.14 -11.95 5.12
CA GLY A 26 12.74 -11.52 5.06
C GLY A 26 11.84 -12.14 6.12
N ARG A 27 12.14 -13.36 6.57
CA ARG A 27 11.41 -13.97 7.70
C ARG A 27 11.79 -13.29 9.03
N LEU A 28 13.04 -12.89 9.19
CA LEU A 28 13.50 -12.15 10.37
C LEU A 28 12.89 -10.75 10.40
N GLU A 29 12.86 -10.04 9.29
CA GLU A 29 12.20 -8.74 9.17
C GLU A 29 10.70 -8.84 9.57
N ARG A 30 10.02 -9.83 9.01
CA ARG A 30 8.62 -10.09 9.38
C ARG A 30 8.46 -10.41 10.86
N PHE A 31 9.33 -11.24 11.41
CA PHE A 31 9.30 -11.59 12.84
C PHE A 31 9.44 -10.36 13.73
N VAL A 32 10.40 -9.47 13.43
CA VAL A 32 10.62 -8.25 14.21
C VAL A 32 9.40 -7.34 14.14
N ALA A 33 8.85 -7.12 12.94
CA ALA A 33 7.68 -6.27 12.76
C ALA A 33 6.43 -6.85 13.46
N ASP A 34 6.21 -8.16 13.38
CA ASP A 34 5.11 -8.84 14.06
C ASP A 34 5.28 -8.79 15.58
N TYR A 35 6.50 -8.95 16.07
CA TYR A 35 6.84 -8.86 17.50
C TYR A 35 6.59 -7.45 18.04
N GLU A 36 7.12 -6.43 17.36
CA GLU A 36 6.97 -5.03 17.74
C GLU A 36 5.48 -4.63 17.83
N ARG A 37 4.69 -5.02 16.83
CA ARG A 37 3.24 -4.77 16.82
C ARG A 37 2.51 -5.54 17.94
N LYS A 38 2.85 -6.83 18.15
CA LYS A 38 2.23 -7.67 19.18
C LYS A 38 2.51 -7.17 20.59
N MET A 39 3.70 -6.62 20.82
CA MET A 39 4.13 -6.12 22.10
C MET A 39 3.80 -4.63 22.33
N ASP A 40 3.05 -4.01 21.39
CA ASP A 40 2.70 -2.58 21.43
C ASP A 40 3.90 -1.64 21.56
N LEU A 41 4.98 -1.99 20.87
CA LEU A 41 6.24 -1.23 20.90
C LEU A 41 6.32 -0.17 19.81
N VAL A 42 5.41 -0.21 18.83
CA VAL A 42 5.36 0.75 17.71
C VAL A 42 5.03 2.14 18.24
N LYS A 43 5.96 3.05 18.11
CA LYS A 43 5.79 4.44 18.58
C LYS A 43 5.66 5.38 17.40
N VAL A 44 4.77 6.36 17.53
CA VAL A 44 4.69 7.46 16.56
C VAL A 44 6.03 8.22 16.61
N PRO A 45 6.70 8.41 15.47
CA PRO A 45 7.97 9.09 15.44
C PRO A 45 7.81 10.58 15.79
N VAL A 46 8.91 11.18 16.20
CA VAL A 46 8.94 12.63 16.41
C VAL A 46 8.76 13.32 15.05
N ILE A 47 7.69 14.10 14.95
CA ILE A 47 7.42 14.90 13.75
C ILE A 47 8.29 16.15 13.78
N ALA A 48 8.98 16.44 12.69
CA ALA A 48 9.74 17.68 12.56
C ALA A 48 8.82 18.91 12.67
N LYS A 49 9.44 20.07 12.93
CA LYS A 49 8.70 21.33 12.96
C LYS A 49 7.89 21.54 11.67
N GLU A 50 6.65 21.94 11.83
CA GLU A 50 5.75 22.20 10.71
C GLU A 50 6.37 23.19 9.72
N THR A 51 6.42 22.80 8.45
CA THR A 51 6.97 23.62 7.36
C THR A 51 5.97 24.67 6.86
N GLY A 52 4.69 24.50 7.19
CA GLY A 52 3.58 25.26 6.62
C GLY A 52 3.19 24.81 5.20
N LYS A 53 3.93 23.90 4.59
CA LYS A 53 3.66 23.35 3.25
C LYS A 53 2.81 22.10 3.30
N ARG A 54 1.98 21.89 2.28
CA ARG A 54 1.03 20.80 2.16
C ARG A 54 1.29 19.94 0.93
N ILE A 55 1.20 18.63 1.09
CA ILE A 55 1.41 17.65 0.02
C ILE A 55 0.12 16.83 -0.17
N ALA A 56 -0.35 16.75 -1.41
CA ALA A 56 -1.41 15.83 -1.81
C ALA A 56 -0.76 14.51 -2.28
N VAL A 57 -1.29 13.40 -1.81
CA VAL A 57 -0.89 12.04 -2.23
C VAL A 57 -2.10 11.38 -2.86
N ILE A 58 -1.99 11.01 -4.14
CA ILE A 58 -3.06 10.34 -4.89
C ILE A 58 -2.85 8.84 -4.85
N GLY A 59 -3.73 8.14 -4.16
CA GLY A 59 -3.69 6.70 -3.94
C GLY A 59 -3.10 6.32 -2.58
N SER A 60 -3.80 5.44 -1.87
CA SER A 60 -3.43 4.90 -0.56
C SER A 60 -2.76 3.53 -0.63
N GLY A 61 -2.20 3.17 -1.78
CA GLY A 61 -1.39 1.97 -1.93
C GLY A 61 -0.01 2.09 -1.23
N PRO A 62 0.83 1.05 -1.30
CA PRO A 62 2.13 1.03 -0.61
C PRO A 62 2.98 2.28 -0.85
N ALA A 63 3.07 2.73 -2.11
CA ALA A 63 3.86 3.90 -2.49
C ALA A 63 3.32 5.19 -1.83
N GLY A 64 1.99 5.39 -1.90
CA GLY A 64 1.34 6.56 -1.30
C GLY A 64 1.48 6.59 0.21
N LEU A 65 1.30 5.46 0.89
CA LEU A 65 1.44 5.35 2.34
C LEU A 65 2.89 5.65 2.78
N THR A 66 3.89 5.12 2.06
CA THR A 66 5.31 5.38 2.36
C THR A 66 5.65 6.86 2.22
N VAL A 67 5.29 7.47 1.09
CA VAL A 67 5.53 8.91 0.87
C VAL A 67 4.80 9.76 1.91
N ALA A 68 3.57 9.40 2.27
CA ALA A 68 2.81 10.11 3.30
C ALA A 68 3.52 10.08 4.65
N ALA A 69 4.04 8.91 5.07
CA ALA A 69 4.80 8.78 6.31
C ALA A 69 6.06 9.64 6.30
N ASP A 70 6.87 9.52 5.24
CA ASP A 70 8.14 10.22 5.12
C ASP A 70 7.96 11.76 5.09
N MET A 71 6.97 12.22 4.33
CA MET A 71 6.70 13.66 4.24
C MET A 71 6.14 14.20 5.55
N ARG A 72 5.27 13.43 6.21
CA ARG A 72 4.74 13.84 7.52
C ARG A 72 5.85 13.93 8.57
N GLN A 73 6.77 12.96 8.62
CA GLN A 73 7.93 13.01 9.53
C GLN A 73 8.78 14.28 9.31
N LYS A 74 8.89 14.74 8.06
CA LYS A 74 9.62 15.97 7.71
C LYS A 74 8.85 17.26 8.01
N GLY A 75 7.66 17.19 8.62
CA GLY A 75 6.86 18.35 9.02
C GLY A 75 5.98 18.94 7.92
N TYR A 76 5.72 18.21 6.84
CA TYR A 76 4.74 18.62 5.84
C TYR A 76 3.32 18.23 6.25
N GLY A 77 2.33 19.06 5.96
CA GLY A 77 0.93 18.67 6.01
C GLY A 77 0.61 17.70 4.88
N VAL A 78 0.10 16.51 5.17
CA VAL A 78 -0.16 15.47 4.17
C VAL A 78 -1.63 15.12 4.12
N THR A 79 -2.20 15.08 2.91
CA THR A 79 -3.55 14.57 2.64
C THR A 79 -3.45 13.49 1.56
N ILE A 80 -3.96 12.30 1.87
CA ILE A 80 -4.06 11.17 0.94
C ILE A 80 -5.48 11.15 0.37
N PHE A 81 -5.59 11.12 -0.95
CA PHE A 81 -6.85 10.95 -1.68
C PHE A 81 -6.93 9.52 -2.22
N GLU A 82 -7.96 8.79 -1.82
CA GLU A 82 -8.21 7.41 -2.24
C GLU A 82 -9.52 7.33 -3.02
N ALA A 83 -9.47 6.74 -4.19
CA ALA A 83 -10.63 6.60 -5.06
C ALA A 83 -11.67 5.60 -4.51
N LEU A 84 -11.19 4.57 -3.81
CA LEU A 84 -12.05 3.52 -3.26
C LEU A 84 -12.61 3.91 -1.87
N HIS A 85 -13.57 3.13 -1.41
CA HIS A 85 -14.18 3.30 -0.07
C HIS A 85 -13.33 2.71 1.06
N GLU A 86 -12.26 1.98 0.72
CA GLU A 86 -11.30 1.40 1.66
C GLU A 86 -9.88 1.82 1.28
N THR A 87 -9.06 2.06 2.28
CA THR A 87 -7.64 2.42 2.12
C THR A 87 -6.75 1.20 1.96
N GLY A 88 -5.54 1.40 1.43
CA GLY A 88 -4.51 0.37 1.30
C GLY A 88 -4.25 -0.09 -0.14
N GLY A 89 -5.06 0.32 -1.10
CA GLY A 89 -4.90 -0.05 -2.50
C GLY A 89 -4.82 -1.58 -2.67
N VAL A 90 -3.83 -2.08 -3.42
CA VAL A 90 -3.63 -3.51 -3.66
C VAL A 90 -3.47 -4.34 -2.38
N LEU A 91 -2.97 -3.77 -1.30
CA LEU A 91 -2.88 -4.46 0.00
C LEU A 91 -4.26 -4.85 0.52
N THR A 92 -5.29 -4.09 0.19
CA THR A 92 -6.66 -4.33 0.61
C THR A 92 -7.46 -5.09 -0.44
N TYR A 93 -7.49 -4.62 -1.68
CA TYR A 93 -8.33 -5.25 -2.72
C TYR A 93 -7.66 -6.44 -3.41
N GLY A 94 -6.31 -6.47 -3.52
CA GLY A 94 -5.58 -7.45 -4.32
C GLY A 94 -5.02 -8.63 -3.53
N ILE A 95 -4.53 -8.43 -2.31
CA ILE A 95 -3.91 -9.49 -1.52
C ILE A 95 -4.95 -10.19 -0.65
N PRO A 96 -5.12 -11.53 -0.75
CA PRO A 96 -6.07 -12.27 0.07
C PRO A 96 -5.78 -12.17 1.57
N GLU A 97 -6.82 -12.29 2.40
CA GLU A 97 -6.76 -12.20 3.86
C GLU A 97 -5.74 -13.17 4.47
N PHE A 98 -5.66 -14.40 3.96
CA PHE A 98 -4.75 -15.43 4.47
C PHE A 98 -3.25 -15.12 4.20
N ARG A 99 -2.94 -14.22 3.25
CA ARG A 99 -1.57 -13.77 2.98
C ARG A 99 -1.23 -12.48 3.71
N LEU A 100 -2.16 -11.54 3.74
CA LEU A 100 -2.03 -10.27 4.44
C LEU A 100 -3.34 -9.95 5.15
N PRO A 101 -3.44 -10.23 6.45
CA PRO A 101 -4.60 -9.86 7.24
C PRO A 101 -4.87 -8.35 7.16
N LYS A 102 -6.12 -7.97 6.90
CA LYS A 102 -6.49 -6.56 6.74
C LYS A 102 -6.33 -5.75 8.03
N SER A 103 -6.32 -6.42 9.17
CA SER A 103 -5.97 -5.80 10.45
C SER A 103 -4.57 -5.20 10.47
N ILE A 104 -3.60 -5.81 9.76
CA ILE A 104 -2.24 -5.28 9.62
C ILE A 104 -2.27 -4.00 8.78
N VAL A 105 -2.96 -4.03 7.64
CA VAL A 105 -3.11 -2.85 6.78
C VAL A 105 -3.80 -1.71 7.53
N GLN A 106 -4.87 -2.02 8.27
CA GLN A 106 -5.58 -1.03 9.07
C GLN A 106 -4.71 -0.46 10.21
N PHE A 107 -3.84 -1.27 10.79
CA PHE A 107 -2.87 -0.79 11.77
C PHE A 107 -1.95 0.28 11.17
N GLU A 108 -1.38 0.04 10.00
CA GLU A 108 -0.52 1.00 9.29
C GLU A 108 -1.29 2.29 8.91
N ILE A 109 -2.53 2.16 8.46
CA ILE A 109 -3.39 3.31 8.17
C ILE A 109 -3.65 4.15 9.44
N ASN A 110 -3.94 3.50 10.56
CA ASN A 110 -4.17 4.19 11.83
C ASN A 110 -2.89 4.84 12.37
N TYR A 111 -1.75 4.20 12.14
CA TYR A 111 -0.44 4.78 12.46
C TYR A 111 -0.21 6.09 11.69
N LEU A 112 -0.47 6.14 10.39
CA LEU A 112 -0.39 7.38 9.61
C LEU A 112 -1.37 8.46 10.10
N LYS A 113 -2.58 8.07 10.46
CA LYS A 113 -3.55 9.01 11.06
C LYS A 113 -3.03 9.57 12.38
N SER A 114 -2.40 8.75 13.21
CA SER A 114 -1.81 9.20 14.48
C SER A 114 -0.63 10.16 14.30
N MET A 115 0.08 10.07 13.16
CA MET A 115 1.09 11.04 12.76
C MET A 115 0.49 12.38 12.30
N GLY A 116 -0.82 12.45 12.08
CA GLY A 116 -1.53 13.65 11.61
C GLY A 116 -1.74 13.70 10.09
N CYS A 117 -1.61 12.58 9.37
CA CYS A 117 -2.01 12.49 7.97
C CYS A 117 -3.54 12.50 7.85
N ARG A 118 -4.08 13.30 6.93
CA ARG A 118 -5.50 13.25 6.53
C ARG A 118 -5.70 12.24 5.43
N ILE A 119 -6.81 11.54 5.45
CA ILE A 119 -7.16 10.56 4.42
C ILE A 119 -8.60 10.80 3.99
N GLU A 120 -8.77 11.07 2.71
CA GLU A 120 -10.06 11.31 2.06
C GLU A 120 -10.35 10.14 1.12
N ILE A 121 -11.33 9.32 1.47
CA ILE A 121 -11.78 8.18 0.66
C ILE A 121 -12.90 8.59 -0.31
N ASN A 122 -13.19 7.75 -1.31
CA ASN A 122 -14.19 8.04 -2.35
C ASN A 122 -13.87 9.31 -3.16
N HIS A 123 -12.59 9.66 -3.29
CA HIS A 123 -12.12 10.81 -4.04
C HIS A 123 -11.37 10.36 -5.30
N VAL A 124 -12.06 10.38 -6.44
CA VAL A 124 -11.48 10.06 -7.74
C VAL A 124 -10.85 11.32 -8.34
N ILE A 125 -9.52 11.36 -8.30
CA ILE A 125 -8.77 12.48 -8.88
C ILE A 125 -8.80 12.36 -10.41
N GLY A 126 -9.08 13.49 -11.06
CA GLY A 126 -9.36 13.64 -12.48
C GLY A 126 -10.83 14.06 -12.69
N PRO A 127 -11.80 13.15 -12.56
CA PRO A 127 -13.21 13.51 -12.78
C PRO A 127 -13.84 14.41 -11.69
N LEU A 128 -13.46 14.23 -10.43
CA LEU A 128 -14.04 14.99 -9.31
C LEU A 128 -13.19 16.17 -8.87
N LEU A 129 -11.88 16.04 -8.98
CA LEU A 129 -10.91 17.03 -8.59
C LEU A 129 -9.68 16.87 -9.48
N THR A 130 -9.35 17.88 -10.24
CA THR A 130 -8.21 17.86 -11.17
C THR A 130 -6.87 18.04 -10.47
N ILE A 131 -5.78 17.70 -11.15
CA ILE A 131 -4.42 17.94 -10.65
C ILE A 131 -4.17 19.45 -10.47
N ASP A 132 -4.67 20.29 -11.39
CA ASP A 132 -4.50 21.74 -11.32
C ASP A 132 -5.21 22.32 -10.08
N GLU A 133 -6.44 21.91 -9.81
CA GLU A 133 -7.17 22.28 -8.59
C GLU A 133 -6.47 21.79 -7.30
N LEU A 134 -5.82 20.62 -7.34
CA LEU A 134 -4.97 20.18 -6.23
C LEU A 134 -3.78 21.11 -6.04
N LEU A 135 -3.10 21.51 -7.12
CA LEU A 135 -1.94 22.40 -7.07
C LEU A 135 -2.27 23.83 -6.63
N GLU A 136 -3.53 24.27 -6.72
CA GLU A 136 -4.00 25.51 -6.09
C GLU A 136 -3.98 25.44 -4.56
N ASN A 137 -4.17 24.25 -4.01
CA ASN A 137 -4.34 24.03 -2.57
C ASN A 137 -3.17 23.31 -1.90
N PHE A 138 -2.29 22.71 -2.67
CA PHE A 138 -1.12 21.94 -2.19
C PHE A 138 0.15 22.41 -2.90
N ASP A 139 1.26 22.42 -2.19
CA ASP A 139 2.56 22.81 -2.72
C ASP A 139 3.16 21.74 -3.64
N ALA A 140 2.75 20.49 -3.49
CA ALA A 140 3.16 19.37 -4.33
C ALA A 140 2.11 18.27 -4.37
N VAL A 141 2.10 17.51 -5.46
CA VAL A 141 1.23 16.35 -5.68
C VAL A 141 2.10 15.14 -5.98
N PHE A 142 1.89 14.05 -5.23
CA PHE A 142 2.47 12.74 -5.52
C PHE A 142 1.41 11.82 -6.13
N ILE A 143 1.73 11.21 -7.27
CA ILE A 143 0.82 10.30 -7.97
C ILE A 143 1.26 8.85 -7.72
N GLY A 144 0.47 8.14 -6.91
CA GLY A 144 0.71 6.74 -6.52
C GLY A 144 -0.49 5.84 -6.80
N VAL A 145 -1.12 5.98 -7.96
CA VAL A 145 -2.37 5.30 -8.34
C VAL A 145 -2.24 3.80 -8.58
N GLY A 146 -1.01 3.28 -8.71
CA GLY A 146 -0.75 1.87 -8.95
C GLY A 146 -1.18 1.40 -10.35
N ALA A 147 -1.26 0.08 -10.54
CA ALA A 147 -1.65 -0.57 -11.77
C ALA A 147 -2.98 -1.34 -11.57
N GLY A 148 -4.04 -0.61 -11.25
CA GLY A 148 -5.36 -1.20 -10.95
C GLY A 148 -6.11 -1.78 -12.15
N LEU A 149 -5.71 -1.44 -13.38
CA LEU A 149 -6.32 -1.97 -14.59
C LEU A 149 -5.76 -3.36 -14.94
N PRO A 150 -6.62 -4.31 -15.32
CA PRO A 150 -6.18 -5.63 -15.75
C PRO A 150 -5.44 -5.57 -17.09
N VAL A 151 -4.43 -6.42 -17.23
CA VAL A 151 -3.82 -6.71 -18.52
C VAL A 151 -4.50 -7.94 -19.10
N PHE A 152 -5.12 -7.80 -20.25
CA PHE A 152 -5.81 -8.88 -20.94
C PHE A 152 -4.80 -9.72 -21.74
N MET A 153 -5.04 -11.03 -21.79
CA MET A 153 -4.17 -11.97 -22.51
C MET A 153 -4.48 -12.05 -24.01
N ASN A 154 -5.61 -11.50 -24.44
CA ASN A 154 -6.14 -11.55 -25.82
C ASN A 154 -6.32 -12.98 -26.34
N ILE A 155 -6.87 -13.87 -25.51
CA ILE A 155 -7.19 -15.24 -25.86
C ILE A 155 -8.70 -15.42 -26.10
N GLU A 156 -9.06 -16.43 -26.88
CA GLU A 156 -10.46 -16.77 -27.14
C GLU A 156 -11.19 -17.09 -25.83
N GLY A 157 -12.40 -16.54 -25.67
CA GLY A 157 -13.23 -16.76 -24.49
C GLY A 157 -12.98 -15.80 -23.32
N GLU A 158 -11.97 -14.94 -23.37
CA GLU A 158 -11.64 -14.02 -22.29
C GLU A 158 -12.78 -13.04 -21.95
N SER A 159 -13.61 -12.69 -22.94
CA SER A 159 -14.77 -11.79 -22.80
C SER A 159 -16.09 -12.50 -22.48
N LEU A 160 -16.09 -13.82 -22.27
CA LEU A 160 -17.30 -14.56 -21.95
C LEU A 160 -17.82 -14.24 -20.54
N GLY A 161 -19.12 -14.39 -20.34
CA GLY A 161 -19.76 -14.26 -19.03
C GLY A 161 -19.11 -15.23 -18.02
N ASN A 162 -18.91 -14.77 -16.79
CA ASN A 162 -18.24 -15.49 -15.68
C ASN A 162 -16.73 -15.74 -15.88
N VAL A 163 -16.12 -15.15 -16.89
CA VAL A 163 -14.65 -15.05 -17.01
C VAL A 163 -14.24 -13.72 -16.44
N PHE A 164 -13.34 -13.74 -15.47
CA PHE A 164 -12.89 -12.55 -14.75
C PHE A 164 -11.38 -12.42 -14.85
N SER A 165 -10.90 -11.19 -14.99
CA SER A 165 -9.50 -10.92 -14.73
C SER A 165 -9.15 -11.20 -13.26
N ALA A 166 -7.90 -11.54 -12.98
CA ALA A 166 -7.46 -11.75 -11.59
C ALA A 166 -7.75 -10.51 -10.71
N ASN A 167 -7.52 -9.33 -11.24
CA ASN A 167 -7.77 -8.06 -10.54
C ASN A 167 -9.26 -7.90 -10.16
N GLU A 168 -10.16 -8.15 -11.12
CA GLU A 168 -11.59 -8.06 -10.88
C GLU A 168 -12.04 -9.10 -9.84
N TYR A 169 -11.62 -10.35 -10.01
CA TYR A 169 -11.96 -11.43 -9.07
C TYR A 169 -11.48 -11.10 -7.65
N LEU A 170 -10.22 -10.70 -7.50
CA LEU A 170 -9.65 -10.36 -6.20
C LEU A 170 -10.34 -9.15 -5.56
N THR A 171 -10.70 -8.13 -6.34
CA THR A 171 -11.44 -6.98 -5.84
C THR A 171 -12.82 -7.40 -5.33
N ARG A 172 -13.54 -8.23 -6.08
CA ARG A 172 -14.84 -8.78 -5.65
C ARG A 172 -14.72 -9.59 -4.35
N MET A 173 -13.67 -10.41 -4.23
CA MET A 173 -13.46 -11.26 -3.06
C MET A 173 -13.00 -10.46 -1.84
N ASN A 174 -11.98 -9.63 -1.98
CA ASN A 174 -11.33 -9.00 -0.83
C ASN A 174 -12.01 -7.69 -0.40
N LEU A 175 -12.39 -6.84 -1.35
CA LEU A 175 -12.97 -5.54 -1.07
C LEU A 175 -14.50 -5.62 -0.92
N MET A 176 -15.17 -6.25 -1.89
CA MET A 176 -16.62 -6.31 -1.93
C MET A 176 -17.21 -7.49 -1.14
N LYS A 177 -16.36 -8.42 -0.67
CA LYS A 177 -16.76 -9.60 0.12
C LYS A 177 -17.85 -10.43 -0.56
N ALA A 178 -17.74 -10.63 -1.87
CA ALA A 178 -18.76 -11.29 -2.71
C ALA A 178 -19.00 -12.79 -2.40
N TYR A 179 -18.32 -13.32 -1.40
CA TYR A 179 -18.51 -14.67 -0.85
C TYR A 179 -19.57 -14.72 0.28
N ARG A 180 -20.18 -13.62 0.64
CA ARG A 180 -21.21 -13.51 1.70
C ARG A 180 -22.60 -13.42 1.15
#